data_29b526f089e7cadc8b14e99f1fb87b4e
#
_entry.id   29b526f089e7cadc8b14e99f1fb87b4e
#
_cell.length_a   1.000
_cell.length_b   1.000
_cell.length_c   1.000
_cell.angle_alpha   90.00
_cell.angle_beta   90.00
_cell.angle_gamma   90.00
#
_symmetry.space_group_name_H-M   'P 1'
#
loop_
_entity.id
_entity.type
_entity.pdbx_description
1 polymer ?
#
loop_
_entity_poly.entity_id
_entity_poly.type
_entity_poly.pdbx_seq_one_letter_code
_entity_poly.pdbx_strand_id
1 'polypeptide(L)'
;MGEVADLRVVQVTDFGAFLDWGHERDLLLPLSEQRLTPAVGRRVLVKVSEDRSGRPVASQRLERYITDHSDDHRAGDEVALVIADTTDLGVKAVVDHRCWGLIYHDEISRPLRRGQRLTGYVKRMREDGRLDLSLLPPGSARLDVVGEQVLKALRDAGGYLPLSDKSQAAEIKARLGVSKNAYKQAIGRLYKRRLIIIEDSGVRLAPRDAGTTTTDDSA
;
A
#
# COMPACT_ATOMS: atom_id res chain seq x y z
N MET A 1 18.19 -7.92 11.63
CA MET A 1 19.26 -7.16 10.97
C MET A 1 18.89 -6.95 9.50
N GLY A 2 19.36 -5.85 8.88
CA GLY A 2 19.07 -5.57 7.48
C GLY A 2 17.68 -4.98 7.18
N GLU A 3 16.87 -4.66 8.17
CA GLU A 3 15.57 -4.04 7.98
C GLU A 3 15.65 -2.52 7.81
N VAL A 4 14.72 -1.97 7.04
CA VAL A 4 14.38 -0.55 7.05
C VAL A 4 13.21 -0.35 8.00
N ALA A 5 13.37 0.58 8.94
CA ALA A 5 12.39 0.85 9.98
C ALA A 5 12.26 2.35 10.25
N ASP A 6 11.07 2.79 10.62
CA ASP A 6 10.80 4.13 11.09
C ASP A 6 10.79 4.09 12.64
N LEU A 7 11.85 4.63 13.26
CA LEU A 7 12.11 4.49 14.70
C LEU A 7 12.02 5.85 15.40
N ARG A 8 11.61 5.83 16.66
CA ARG A 8 11.51 7.02 17.49
C ARG A 8 12.87 7.38 18.11
N VAL A 9 13.25 8.64 18.03
CA VAL A 9 14.43 9.17 18.71
C VAL A 9 14.10 9.35 20.19
N VAL A 10 14.87 8.69 21.05
CA VAL A 10 14.71 8.76 22.51
C VAL A 10 15.74 9.65 23.17
N GLN A 11 16.94 9.75 22.59
CA GLN A 11 18.01 10.61 23.10
C GLN A 11 18.88 11.14 21.96
N VAL A 12 19.44 12.31 22.13
CA VAL A 12 20.47 12.91 21.24
C VAL A 12 21.69 13.26 22.10
N THR A 13 22.87 12.90 21.59
CA THR A 13 24.18 13.13 22.26
C THR A 13 25.19 13.67 21.25
N ASP A 14 26.38 14.04 21.72
CA ASP A 14 27.47 14.59 20.90
C ASP A 14 28.05 13.58 19.89
N PHE A 15 27.78 12.27 20.04
CA PHE A 15 28.26 11.24 19.12
C PHE A 15 27.17 10.58 18.28
N GLY A 16 25.91 10.92 18.53
CA GLY A 16 24.78 10.39 17.75
C GLY A 16 23.43 10.49 18.46
N ALA A 17 22.44 9.82 17.90
CA ALA A 17 21.12 9.70 18.49
C ALA A 17 20.80 8.24 18.83
N PHE A 18 20.02 8.03 19.86
CA PHE A 18 19.51 6.72 20.25
C PHE A 18 18.07 6.58 19.82
N LEU A 19 17.75 5.41 19.27
CA LEU A 19 16.46 5.09 18.67
C LEU A 19 15.82 3.90 19.38
N ASP A 20 14.55 4.05 19.73
CA ASP A 20 13.73 2.96 20.25
C ASP A 20 13.38 1.98 19.11
N TRP A 21 13.91 0.78 19.17
CA TRP A 21 13.69 -0.29 18.19
C TRP A 21 13.10 -1.57 18.80
N GLY A 22 12.57 -1.45 20.03
CA GLY A 22 11.84 -2.52 20.69
C GLY A 22 12.73 -3.57 21.42
N HIS A 23 14.00 -3.25 21.67
CA HIS A 23 14.94 -4.07 22.44
C HIS A 23 15.34 -3.36 23.74
N GLU A 24 15.98 -4.10 24.67
CA GLU A 24 16.42 -3.53 25.95
C GLU A 24 17.41 -2.36 25.81
N ARG A 25 18.22 -2.37 24.76
CA ARG A 25 19.18 -1.29 24.46
C ARG A 25 18.72 -0.56 23.22
N ASP A 26 18.72 0.76 23.30
CA ASP A 26 18.43 1.63 22.17
C ASP A 26 19.46 1.48 21.05
N LEU A 27 19.01 1.64 19.82
CA LEU A 27 19.84 1.54 18.62
C LEU A 27 20.56 2.87 18.37
N LEU A 28 21.88 2.85 18.28
CA LEU A 28 22.67 4.03 17.97
C LEU A 28 22.57 4.41 16.50
N LEU A 29 22.27 5.68 16.24
CA LEU A 29 22.40 6.36 14.94
C LEU A 29 23.59 7.31 15.03
N PRO A 30 24.81 6.90 14.59
CA PRO A 30 26.02 7.72 14.68
C PRO A 30 25.88 9.02 13.86
N LEU A 31 26.59 10.08 14.23
CA LEU A 31 26.59 11.35 13.49
C LEU A 31 26.94 11.17 12.00
N SER A 32 27.90 10.30 11.68
CA SER A 32 28.32 10.01 10.30
C SER A 32 27.22 9.36 9.44
N GLU A 33 26.23 8.72 10.09
CA GLU A 33 25.13 8.04 9.44
C GLU A 33 23.84 8.87 9.40
N GLN A 34 23.87 10.08 9.96
CA GLN A 34 22.74 11.02 9.89
C GLN A 34 22.73 11.80 8.56
N ARG A 35 21.54 11.98 7.99
CA ARG A 35 21.27 12.94 6.88
C ARG A 35 20.65 14.22 7.40
N LEU A 36 19.77 14.08 8.37
CA LEU A 36 19.07 15.18 9.03
C LEU A 36 19.35 15.06 10.52
N THR A 37 19.50 16.16 11.19
CA THR A 37 19.68 16.21 12.64
C THR A 37 18.42 15.64 13.32
N PRO A 38 18.54 14.52 14.04
CA PRO A 38 17.39 13.93 14.72
C PRO A 38 17.01 14.77 15.94
N ALA A 39 15.72 14.80 16.26
CA ALA A 39 15.21 15.45 17.46
C ALA A 39 14.44 14.46 18.32
N VAL A 40 14.59 14.53 19.65
CA VAL A 40 13.91 13.66 20.61
C VAL A 40 12.38 13.68 20.38
N GLY A 41 11.78 12.51 20.41
CA GLY A 41 10.35 12.30 20.16
C GLY A 41 9.97 12.23 18.67
N ARG A 42 10.84 12.64 17.74
CA ARG A 42 10.59 12.49 16.30
C ARG A 42 10.92 11.08 15.82
N ARG A 43 10.34 10.71 14.69
CA ARG A 43 10.63 9.44 14.04
C ARG A 43 11.58 9.65 12.87
N VAL A 44 12.46 8.69 12.67
CA VAL A 44 13.47 8.69 11.60
C VAL A 44 13.45 7.34 10.87
N LEU A 45 13.45 7.41 9.55
CA LEU A 45 13.55 6.22 8.71
C LEU A 45 15.02 5.83 8.58
N VAL A 46 15.35 4.61 9.00
CA VAL A 46 16.73 4.11 9.06
C VAL A 46 16.82 2.68 8.53
N LYS A 47 18.01 2.31 8.05
CA LYS A 47 18.45 0.94 7.85
C LYS A 47 19.14 0.47 9.13
N VAL A 48 18.74 -0.68 9.62
CA VAL A 48 19.44 -1.35 10.71
C VAL A 48 20.55 -2.20 10.11
N SER A 49 21.80 -1.92 10.48
CA SER A 49 22.99 -2.61 10.00
C SER A 49 23.93 -2.95 11.16
N GLU A 50 25.10 -3.48 10.88
CA GLU A 50 26.14 -3.73 11.85
C GLU A 50 27.34 -2.82 11.61
N ASP A 51 27.97 -2.37 12.68
CA ASP A 51 29.26 -1.71 12.62
C ASP A 51 30.40 -2.73 12.39
N ARG A 52 31.64 -2.25 12.26
CA ARG A 52 32.81 -3.10 12.04
C ARG A 52 33.06 -4.12 13.19
N SER A 53 32.45 -3.90 14.34
CA SER A 53 32.56 -4.78 15.51
C SER A 53 31.37 -5.73 15.66
N GLY A 54 30.45 -5.77 14.66
CA GLY A 54 29.24 -6.59 14.68
C GLY A 54 28.13 -6.04 15.59
N ARG A 55 28.22 -4.77 16.04
CA ARG A 55 27.19 -4.16 16.88
C ARG A 55 26.09 -3.54 16.02
N PRO A 56 24.80 -3.66 16.40
CA PRO A 56 23.71 -3.01 15.71
C PRO A 56 23.88 -1.49 15.69
N VAL A 57 23.73 -0.89 14.50
CA VAL A 57 23.73 0.55 14.29
C VAL A 57 22.66 0.93 13.26
N ALA A 58 22.14 2.15 13.37
CA ALA A 58 21.20 2.71 12.42
C ALA A 58 21.91 3.61 11.39
N SER A 59 21.38 3.67 10.17
CA SER A 59 21.79 4.62 9.15
C SER A 59 20.59 5.27 8.47
N GLN A 60 20.59 6.61 8.38
CA GLN A 60 19.65 7.36 7.53
C GLN A 60 20.09 7.41 6.05
N ARG A 61 21.30 6.93 5.75
CA ARG A 61 21.89 6.93 4.39
C ARG A 61 21.43 5.70 3.61
N LEU A 62 20.10 5.61 3.41
CA LEU A 62 19.46 4.44 2.79
C LEU A 62 20.03 4.13 1.40
N GLU A 63 20.48 5.16 0.66
CA GLU A 63 21.10 5.02 -0.65
C GLU A 63 22.37 4.15 -0.68
N ARG A 64 22.99 3.89 0.47
CA ARG A 64 24.15 2.99 0.57
C ARG A 64 23.76 1.51 0.64
N TYR A 65 22.52 1.23 0.97
CA TYR A 65 22.03 -0.12 1.29
C TYR A 65 20.88 -0.57 0.39
N ILE A 66 20.18 0.38 -0.20
CA ILE A 66 18.98 0.13 -1.02
C ILE A 66 19.32 0.46 -2.45
N THR A 67 19.24 -0.54 -3.33
CA THR A 67 19.57 -0.40 -4.76
C THR A 67 18.41 0.25 -5.53
N ASP A 68 18.74 0.93 -6.62
CA ASP A 68 17.72 1.48 -7.51
C ASP A 68 17.10 0.45 -8.46
N HIS A 69 17.67 -0.74 -8.54
CA HIS A 69 17.24 -1.85 -9.41
C HIS A 69 17.08 -3.15 -8.63
N SER A 70 16.35 -4.07 -9.20
CA SER A 70 16.16 -5.42 -8.70
C SER A 70 16.31 -6.43 -9.83
N ASP A 71 17.00 -7.54 -9.53
CA ASP A 71 17.17 -8.67 -10.44
C ASP A 71 16.24 -9.84 -10.07
N ASP A 72 15.67 -9.82 -8.87
CA ASP A 72 14.93 -10.95 -8.28
C ASP A 72 13.41 -10.83 -8.43
N HIS A 73 12.88 -9.62 -8.63
CA HIS A 73 11.43 -9.39 -8.64
C HIS A 73 10.84 -9.53 -10.05
N ARG A 74 9.58 -9.96 -10.10
CA ARG A 74 8.80 -10.09 -11.34
C ARG A 74 7.46 -9.37 -11.19
N ALA A 75 6.87 -8.99 -12.33
CA ALA A 75 5.53 -8.43 -12.33
C ALA A 75 4.52 -9.43 -11.71
N GLY A 76 3.78 -8.98 -10.75
CA GLY A 76 2.80 -9.77 -9.99
C GLY A 76 3.27 -10.20 -8.60
N ASP A 77 4.55 -10.12 -8.31
CA ASP A 77 5.08 -10.52 -6.99
C ASP A 77 4.47 -9.64 -5.87
N GLU A 78 4.07 -10.29 -4.79
CA GLU A 78 3.70 -9.65 -3.55
C GLU A 78 4.96 -9.29 -2.76
N VAL A 79 5.04 -8.05 -2.28
CA VAL A 79 6.24 -7.51 -1.64
C VAL A 79 5.89 -6.69 -0.40
N ALA A 80 6.80 -6.69 0.57
CA ALA A 80 6.71 -5.82 1.74
C ALA A 80 7.24 -4.42 1.39
N LEU A 81 6.46 -3.40 1.68
CA LEU A 81 6.79 -2.01 1.40
C LEU A 81 6.98 -1.21 2.68
N VAL A 82 8.01 -0.36 2.69
CA VAL A 82 8.18 0.70 3.68
C VAL A 82 8.18 2.04 2.94
N ILE A 83 7.20 2.88 3.22
CA ILE A 83 7.07 4.19 2.57
C ILE A 83 8.23 5.09 3.01
N ALA A 84 8.94 5.64 2.04
CA ALA A 84 10.14 6.45 2.31
C ALA A 84 9.87 7.94 2.08
N ASP A 85 9.44 8.33 0.88
CA ASP A 85 9.34 9.74 0.52
C ASP A 85 8.28 9.98 -0.56
N THR A 86 7.82 11.22 -0.69
CA THR A 86 6.93 11.65 -1.77
C THR A 86 7.74 12.41 -2.81
N THR A 87 7.50 12.12 -4.08
CA THR A 87 8.13 12.75 -5.23
C THR A 87 7.05 13.32 -6.16
N ASP A 88 7.45 14.07 -7.18
CA ASP A 88 6.52 14.63 -8.18
C ASP A 88 5.77 13.54 -8.97
N LEU A 89 6.36 12.35 -9.12
CA LEU A 89 5.77 11.23 -9.87
C LEU A 89 4.89 10.33 -9.00
N GLY A 90 5.15 10.29 -7.69
CA GLY A 90 4.47 9.36 -6.79
C GLY A 90 5.20 9.20 -5.47
N VAL A 91 4.97 8.09 -4.81
CA VAL A 91 5.56 7.76 -3.53
C VAL A 91 6.66 6.72 -3.69
N LYS A 92 7.87 7.05 -3.24
CA LYS A 92 9.02 6.16 -3.20
C LYS A 92 8.91 5.24 -1.98
N ALA A 93 9.04 3.95 -2.19
CA ALA A 93 9.00 2.94 -1.15
C ALA A 93 10.22 2.03 -1.21
N VAL A 94 10.62 1.50 -0.07
CA VAL A 94 11.61 0.41 0.00
C VAL A 94 10.88 -0.91 -0.12
N VAL A 95 11.31 -1.74 -1.05
CA VAL A 95 10.78 -3.07 -1.36
C VAL A 95 11.65 -4.12 -0.67
N ASP A 96 11.05 -4.97 0.16
CA ASP A 96 11.70 -6.08 0.87
C ASP A 96 13.01 -5.69 1.56
N HIS A 97 13.09 -4.44 2.03
CA HIS A 97 14.27 -3.83 2.66
C HIS A 97 15.54 -3.80 1.79
N ARG A 98 15.44 -3.99 0.46
CA ARG A 98 16.57 -4.23 -0.45
C ARG A 98 16.66 -3.25 -1.61
N CYS A 99 15.56 -2.90 -2.25
CA CYS A 99 15.57 -2.04 -3.42
C CYS A 99 14.47 -0.97 -3.37
N TRP A 100 14.59 0.03 -4.24
CA TRP A 100 13.60 1.09 -4.37
C TRP A 100 12.50 0.69 -5.35
N GLY A 101 11.27 1.16 -5.08
CA GLY A 101 10.17 1.12 -6.03
C GLY A 101 9.34 2.39 -5.96
N LEU A 102 8.54 2.63 -6.99
CA LEU A 102 7.68 3.80 -7.15
C LEU A 102 6.22 3.39 -7.24
N ILE A 103 5.39 3.97 -6.37
CA ILE A 103 3.93 3.92 -6.45
C ILE A 103 3.48 5.24 -7.07
N TYR A 104 2.94 5.23 -8.28
CA TYR A 104 2.47 6.44 -8.94
C TYR A 104 1.26 7.06 -8.22
N HIS A 105 1.08 8.38 -8.36
CA HIS A 105 -0.03 9.10 -7.72
C HIS A 105 -1.41 8.58 -8.12
N ASP A 106 -1.57 8.05 -9.33
CA ASP A 106 -2.82 7.46 -9.81
C ASP A 106 -3.15 6.10 -9.18
N GLU A 107 -2.13 5.38 -8.65
CA GLU A 107 -2.31 4.13 -7.90
C GLU A 107 -2.66 4.37 -6.42
N ILE A 108 -2.52 5.61 -5.93
CA ILE A 108 -2.72 5.95 -4.52
C ILE A 108 -4.13 6.46 -4.31
N SER A 109 -4.92 5.72 -3.55
CA SER A 109 -6.31 6.06 -3.18
C SER A 109 -6.44 6.80 -1.85
N ARG A 110 -5.41 6.70 -1.00
CA ARG A 110 -5.37 7.34 0.33
C ARG A 110 -3.96 7.84 0.63
N PRO A 111 -3.80 8.91 1.42
CA PRO A 111 -2.48 9.40 1.79
C PRO A 111 -1.63 8.31 2.43
N LEU A 112 -0.40 8.18 1.96
CA LEU A 112 0.61 7.30 2.53
C LEU A 112 1.53 8.12 3.43
N ARG A 113 1.96 7.53 4.56
CA ARG A 113 2.83 8.22 5.53
C ARG A 113 4.23 7.62 5.47
N ARG A 114 5.24 8.47 5.59
CA ARG A 114 6.63 8.04 5.75
C ARG A 114 6.73 7.02 6.90
N GLY A 115 7.50 5.96 6.69
CA GLY A 115 7.65 4.87 7.64
C GLY A 115 6.49 3.87 7.70
N GLN A 116 5.38 4.13 7.00
CA GLN A 116 4.26 3.20 6.93
C GLN A 116 4.70 1.90 6.27
N ARG A 117 4.41 0.77 6.94
CA ARG A 117 4.60 -0.57 6.39
C ARG A 117 3.28 -1.06 5.79
N LEU A 118 3.35 -1.67 4.62
CA LEU A 118 2.19 -2.25 3.93
C LEU A 118 2.64 -3.32 2.94
N THR A 119 1.71 -4.15 2.53
CA THR A 119 1.89 -5.06 1.41
C THR A 119 1.58 -4.32 0.12
N GLY A 120 2.40 -4.56 -0.90
CA GLY A 120 2.18 -4.11 -2.27
C GLY A 120 2.51 -5.19 -3.27
N TYR A 121 2.45 -4.83 -4.54
CA TYR A 121 2.69 -5.75 -5.65
C TYR A 121 3.59 -5.08 -6.67
N VAL A 122 4.49 -5.84 -7.28
CA VAL A 122 5.26 -5.38 -8.43
C VAL A 122 4.31 -5.29 -9.62
N LYS A 123 3.99 -4.07 -10.04
CA LYS A 123 3.15 -3.82 -11.20
C LYS A 123 3.90 -4.11 -12.50
N ARG A 124 5.17 -3.68 -12.52
CA ARG A 124 6.06 -3.80 -13.66
C ARG A 124 7.50 -3.68 -13.20
N MET A 125 8.38 -4.51 -13.75
CA MET A 125 9.82 -4.28 -13.76
C MET A 125 10.17 -3.59 -15.08
N ARG A 126 10.87 -2.47 -15.01
CA ARG A 126 11.32 -1.74 -16.20
C ARG A 126 12.57 -2.37 -16.78
N GLU A 127 12.95 -1.98 -17.98
CA GLU A 127 14.17 -2.45 -18.64
C GLU A 127 15.45 -2.10 -17.87
N ASP A 128 15.43 -0.98 -17.12
CA ASP A 128 16.51 -0.55 -16.24
C ASP A 128 16.49 -1.22 -14.85
N GLY A 129 15.64 -2.23 -14.63
CA GLY A 129 15.51 -2.97 -13.38
C GLY A 129 14.73 -2.23 -12.28
N ARG A 130 14.24 -1.03 -12.54
CA ARG A 130 13.42 -0.28 -11.56
C ARG A 130 12.02 -0.87 -11.43
N LEU A 131 11.46 -0.79 -10.23
CA LEU A 131 10.16 -1.35 -9.92
C LEU A 131 9.06 -0.28 -9.90
N ASP A 132 8.05 -0.47 -10.75
CA ASP A 132 6.74 0.19 -10.61
C ASP A 132 5.87 -0.67 -9.71
N LEU A 133 5.25 -0.06 -8.70
CA LEU A 133 4.49 -0.75 -7.66
C LEU A 133 3.01 -0.43 -7.75
N SER A 134 2.17 -1.34 -7.24
CA SER A 134 0.74 -1.14 -7.02
C SER A 134 0.36 -1.55 -5.60
N LEU A 135 -0.65 -0.90 -5.03
CA LEU A 135 -1.25 -1.28 -3.76
C LEU A 135 -2.37 -2.32 -3.93
N LEU A 136 -2.71 -2.64 -5.17
CA LEU A 136 -3.72 -3.63 -5.51
C LEU A 136 -3.07 -4.83 -6.18
N PRO A 137 -3.51 -6.05 -5.85
CA PRO A 137 -2.99 -7.26 -6.46
C PRO A 137 -3.22 -7.26 -7.98
N PRO A 138 -2.43 -8.04 -8.74
CA PRO A 138 -2.57 -8.14 -10.20
C PRO A 138 -3.80 -8.95 -10.62
N GLY A 139 -4.19 -8.79 -11.87
CA GLY A 139 -5.14 -9.67 -12.56
C GLY A 139 -6.54 -9.75 -11.92
N SER A 140 -7.05 -10.97 -11.79
CA SER A 140 -8.41 -11.23 -11.29
C SER A 140 -8.58 -10.88 -9.81
N ALA A 141 -7.53 -11.02 -9.00
CA ALA A 141 -7.55 -10.65 -7.58
C ALA A 141 -7.76 -9.14 -7.38
N ARG A 142 -7.25 -8.29 -8.29
CA ARG A 142 -7.54 -6.84 -8.28
C ARG A 142 -9.04 -6.57 -8.42
N LEU A 143 -9.70 -7.30 -9.31
CA LEU A 143 -11.14 -7.14 -9.55
C LEU A 143 -11.98 -7.61 -8.36
N ASP A 144 -11.52 -8.62 -7.64
CA ASP A 144 -12.19 -9.08 -6.43
C ASP A 144 -12.06 -8.04 -5.30
N VAL A 145 -10.87 -7.47 -5.09
CA VAL A 145 -10.66 -6.38 -4.12
C VAL A 145 -11.50 -5.15 -4.47
N VAL A 146 -11.48 -4.72 -5.73
CA VAL A 146 -12.30 -3.57 -6.18
C VAL A 146 -13.79 -3.89 -6.07
N GLY A 147 -14.20 -5.12 -6.38
CA GLY A 147 -15.57 -5.60 -6.21
C GLY A 147 -16.05 -5.52 -4.76
N GLU A 148 -15.23 -5.96 -3.80
CA GLU A 148 -15.55 -5.86 -2.38
C GLU A 148 -15.63 -4.38 -1.92
N GLN A 149 -14.76 -3.51 -2.43
CA GLN A 149 -14.84 -2.06 -2.15
C GLN A 149 -16.17 -1.46 -2.67
N VAL A 150 -16.60 -1.83 -3.87
CA VAL A 150 -17.89 -1.41 -4.43
C VAL A 150 -19.05 -1.93 -3.59
N LEU A 151 -19.06 -3.22 -3.22
CA LEU A 151 -20.10 -3.81 -2.38
C LEU A 151 -20.15 -3.17 -1.00
N LYS A 152 -18.99 -2.89 -0.40
CA LYS A 152 -18.92 -2.17 0.88
C LYS A 152 -19.53 -0.78 0.76
N ALA A 153 -19.13 0.00 -0.24
CA ALA A 153 -19.65 1.35 -0.46
C ALA A 153 -21.16 1.34 -0.74
N LEU A 154 -21.67 0.33 -1.46
CA LEU A 154 -23.12 0.13 -1.66
C LEU A 154 -23.85 -0.12 -0.34
N ARG A 155 -23.31 -0.98 0.54
CA ARG A 155 -23.91 -1.24 1.87
C ARG A 155 -23.92 0.02 2.72
N ASP A 156 -22.80 0.74 2.77
CA ASP A 156 -22.62 1.98 3.54
C ASP A 156 -23.56 3.11 3.03
N ALA A 157 -23.93 3.09 1.74
CA ALA A 157 -24.85 4.06 1.09
C ALA A 157 -26.31 3.58 1.04
N GLY A 158 -26.71 2.58 1.86
CA GLY A 158 -28.09 2.09 1.87
C GLY A 158 -28.50 1.31 0.62
N GLY A 159 -27.54 0.72 -0.09
CA GLY A 159 -27.79 -0.17 -1.22
C GLY A 159 -27.76 0.48 -2.61
N TYR A 160 -27.50 1.78 -2.72
CA TYR A 160 -27.40 2.49 -3.99
C TYR A 160 -26.19 3.42 -4.05
N LEU A 161 -25.47 3.39 -5.16
CA LEU A 161 -24.39 4.33 -5.47
C LEU A 161 -24.72 5.04 -6.78
N PRO A 162 -24.75 6.39 -6.82
CA PRO A 162 -24.95 7.17 -8.03
C PRO A 162 -23.66 7.24 -8.86
N LEU A 163 -23.09 6.09 -9.17
CA LEU A 163 -21.90 5.89 -10.00
C LEU A 163 -22.23 4.84 -11.06
N SER A 164 -22.21 5.22 -12.33
CA SER A 164 -22.38 4.32 -13.47
C SER A 164 -21.06 4.15 -14.24
N ASP A 165 -21.07 3.35 -15.27
CA ASP A 165 -19.93 3.23 -16.20
C ASP A 165 -19.67 4.53 -16.99
N LYS A 166 -20.67 5.43 -17.05
CA LYS A 166 -20.60 6.75 -17.69
C LYS A 166 -20.04 7.83 -16.77
N SER A 167 -20.01 7.62 -15.44
CA SER A 167 -19.48 8.56 -14.43
C SER A 167 -18.05 9.00 -14.72
N GLN A 168 -17.70 10.22 -14.32
CA GLN A 168 -16.36 10.76 -14.54
C GLN A 168 -15.31 10.04 -13.69
N ALA A 169 -14.10 9.89 -14.25
CA ALA A 169 -12.99 9.20 -13.56
C ALA A 169 -12.63 9.86 -12.21
N ALA A 170 -12.71 11.19 -12.14
CA ALA A 170 -12.45 11.94 -10.91
C ALA A 170 -13.47 11.62 -9.81
N GLU A 171 -14.75 11.47 -10.16
CA GLU A 171 -15.82 11.15 -9.22
C GLU A 171 -15.68 9.72 -8.68
N ILE A 172 -15.41 8.75 -9.55
CA ILE A 172 -15.15 7.36 -9.15
C ILE A 172 -13.93 7.29 -8.23
N LYS A 173 -12.84 8.00 -8.58
CA LYS A 173 -11.62 8.04 -7.77
C LYS A 173 -11.88 8.69 -6.39
N ALA A 174 -12.63 9.78 -6.34
CA ALA A 174 -12.96 10.48 -5.10
C ALA A 174 -13.78 9.60 -4.13
N ARG A 175 -14.75 8.83 -4.65
CA ARG A 175 -15.64 8.01 -3.83
C ARG A 175 -15.09 6.64 -3.47
N LEU A 176 -14.38 6.00 -4.40
CA LEU A 176 -13.98 4.59 -4.28
C LEU A 176 -12.45 4.41 -4.26
N GLY A 177 -11.68 5.45 -4.59
CA GLY A 177 -10.22 5.37 -4.65
C GLY A 177 -9.66 4.51 -5.78
N VAL A 178 -10.48 4.17 -6.79
CA VAL A 178 -10.10 3.28 -7.90
C VAL A 178 -10.18 3.99 -9.24
N SER A 179 -9.49 3.46 -10.25
CA SER A 179 -9.60 3.98 -11.62
C SER A 179 -10.95 3.63 -12.24
N LYS A 180 -11.42 4.45 -13.21
CA LYS A 180 -12.66 4.19 -13.94
C LYS A 180 -12.66 2.83 -14.63
N ASN A 181 -11.52 2.41 -15.19
CA ASN A 181 -11.41 1.11 -15.85
C ASN A 181 -11.56 -0.06 -14.85
N ALA A 182 -10.89 0.03 -13.69
CA ALA A 182 -11.02 -0.98 -12.63
C ALA A 182 -12.47 -1.04 -12.09
N TYR A 183 -13.12 0.11 -11.92
CA TYR A 183 -14.53 0.19 -11.54
C TYR A 183 -15.45 -0.50 -12.56
N LYS A 184 -15.32 -0.16 -13.86
CA LYS A 184 -16.12 -0.78 -14.93
C LYS A 184 -15.98 -2.30 -14.97
N GLN A 185 -14.76 -2.80 -14.86
CA GLN A 185 -14.51 -4.24 -14.83
C GLN A 185 -15.12 -4.90 -13.58
N ALA A 186 -15.00 -4.26 -12.41
CA ALA A 186 -15.55 -4.78 -11.16
C ALA A 186 -17.09 -4.83 -11.19
N ILE A 187 -17.77 -3.75 -11.59
CA ILE A 187 -19.24 -3.76 -11.67
C ILE A 187 -19.75 -4.77 -12.71
N GLY A 188 -19.08 -4.91 -13.85
CA GLY A 188 -19.41 -5.94 -14.84
C GLY A 188 -19.31 -7.36 -14.28
N ARG A 189 -18.29 -7.62 -13.43
CA ARG A 189 -18.12 -8.92 -12.76
C ARG A 189 -19.16 -9.14 -11.66
N LEU A 190 -19.44 -8.12 -10.84
CA LEU A 190 -20.49 -8.19 -9.81
C LEU A 190 -21.86 -8.41 -10.41
N TYR A 191 -22.17 -7.74 -11.53
CA TYR A 191 -23.42 -7.94 -12.29
C TYR A 191 -23.57 -9.37 -12.80
N LYS A 192 -22.52 -9.93 -13.42
CA LYS A 192 -22.52 -11.35 -13.85
C LYS A 192 -22.73 -12.31 -12.70
N ARG A 193 -22.26 -11.97 -11.49
CA ARG A 193 -22.48 -12.75 -10.25
C ARG A 193 -23.84 -12.47 -9.60
N ARG A 194 -24.68 -11.65 -10.20
CA ARG A 194 -26.01 -11.24 -9.67
C ARG A 194 -25.96 -10.59 -8.28
N LEU A 195 -24.87 -9.92 -7.96
CA LEU A 195 -24.68 -9.22 -6.68
C LEU A 195 -25.15 -7.76 -6.74
N ILE A 196 -25.23 -7.18 -7.95
CA ILE A 196 -25.70 -5.82 -8.21
C ILE A 196 -26.57 -5.75 -9.44
N ILE A 197 -27.36 -4.66 -9.53
CA ILE A 197 -28.09 -4.22 -10.71
C ILE A 197 -27.40 -2.96 -11.22
N ILE A 198 -27.17 -2.87 -12.52
CA ILE A 198 -26.61 -1.66 -13.16
C ILE A 198 -27.80 -0.86 -13.72
N GLU A 199 -27.91 0.38 -13.29
CA GLU A 199 -28.90 1.36 -13.74
C GLU A 199 -28.21 2.48 -14.54
N ASP A 200 -28.96 3.26 -15.31
CA ASP A 200 -28.37 4.36 -16.12
C ASP A 200 -27.64 5.42 -15.28
N SER A 201 -28.12 5.67 -14.07
CA SER A 201 -27.59 6.68 -13.14
C SER A 201 -26.71 6.11 -12.05
N GLY A 202 -26.56 4.79 -11.93
CA GLY A 202 -25.79 4.21 -10.84
C GLY A 202 -25.83 2.68 -10.78
N VAL A 203 -25.41 2.16 -9.62
CA VAL A 203 -25.48 0.73 -9.32
C VAL A 203 -26.22 0.51 -8.00
N ARG A 204 -26.97 -0.59 -7.92
CA ARG A 204 -27.76 -0.99 -6.76
C ARG A 204 -27.41 -2.42 -6.32
N LEU A 205 -27.48 -2.69 -5.01
CA LEU A 205 -27.41 -4.07 -4.54
C LEU A 205 -28.57 -4.89 -5.11
N ALA A 206 -28.31 -6.09 -5.61
CA ALA A 206 -29.36 -7.01 -5.98
C ALA A 206 -30.16 -7.42 -4.73
N PRO A 207 -31.49 -7.56 -4.84
CA PRO A 207 -32.27 -8.15 -3.76
C PRO A 207 -31.67 -9.52 -3.38
N ARG A 208 -31.51 -9.79 -2.09
CA ARG A 208 -31.22 -11.15 -1.66
C ARG A 208 -32.49 -11.95 -1.95
N ASP A 209 -32.40 -12.96 -2.79
CA ASP A 209 -33.47 -13.96 -2.89
C ASP A 209 -33.70 -14.48 -1.49
N ALA A 210 -34.85 -14.13 -0.91
CA ALA A 210 -35.34 -14.72 0.32
C ALA A 210 -35.47 -16.22 0.03
N GLY A 211 -34.63 -17.01 0.71
CA GLY A 211 -34.53 -18.45 0.48
C GLY A 211 -35.88 -19.10 0.35
N THR A 212 -36.00 -19.96 -0.61
CA THR A 212 -37.10 -20.90 -0.81
C THR A 212 -37.38 -21.60 0.50
N THR A 213 -38.40 -21.15 1.20
CA THR A 213 -39.00 -21.93 2.28
C THR A 213 -39.70 -23.09 1.61
N THR A 214 -39.06 -24.24 1.57
CA THR A 214 -39.72 -25.49 1.24
C THR A 214 -40.71 -25.77 2.37
N THR A 215 -41.96 -25.40 2.15
CA THR A 215 -43.06 -25.92 2.94
C THR A 215 -43.25 -27.38 2.54
N ASP A 216 -42.72 -28.24 3.36
CA ASP A 216 -43.07 -29.68 3.32
C ASP A 216 -44.48 -29.78 3.93
N ASP A 217 -45.45 -29.84 3.07
CA ASP A 217 -46.83 -30.12 3.46
C ASP A 217 -47.05 -31.64 3.27
N SER A 218 -46.88 -32.37 4.36
CA SER A 218 -47.25 -33.80 4.44
C SER A 218 -48.57 -33.89 5.20
N ALA A 219 -49.64 -34.11 4.47
CA ALA A 219 -50.86 -34.70 4.95
C ALA A 219 -50.95 -36.16 4.55
#